data_d3ebcd51a9467725783594295488c62e
#
_entry.id   d3ebcd51a9467725783594295488c62e
#
_cell.length_a   1.000
_cell.length_b   1.000
_cell.length_c   1.000
_cell.angle_alpha   90.00
_cell.angle_beta   90.00
_cell.angle_gamma   90.00
#
_symmetry.space_group_name_H-M   'P 1'
#
loop_
_entity.id
_entity.type
_entity.pdbx_description
1 polymer ?
#
loop_
_entity_poly.entity_id
_entity_poly.type
_entity_poly.pdbx_seq_one_letter_code
_entity_poly.pdbx_strand_id
1 'polypeptide(L)'
;FERMSTKLQQREELARHYDQRLAAVAGIVRPATRPDTVHARHLYAVRVAGDKRDRVVESLKAEQVGCVVNYRAVHLMTYFRERFGFKPGDFPIAEQIGDETISLPFYPGMPEVHVDIVADALERAIKRNN
;
A
#
# COMPACT_ATOMS: atom_id res chain seq x y z
N PHE A 1 -7.64 -10.90 23.84
CA PHE A 1 -8.84 -10.56 23.05
C PHE A 1 -9.47 -9.23 23.45
N GLU A 2 -9.44 -8.81 24.74
CA GLU A 2 -10.09 -7.57 25.23
C GLU A 2 -9.70 -6.28 24.50
N ARG A 3 -8.47 -6.19 23.96
CA ARG A 3 -8.00 -5.01 23.22
C ARG A 3 -8.22 -5.08 21.70
N MET A 4 -8.84 -6.15 21.19
CA MET A 4 -8.95 -6.34 19.74
C MET A 4 -9.93 -5.35 19.12
N SER A 5 -11.10 -5.16 19.73
CA SER A 5 -12.12 -4.21 19.24
C SER A 5 -11.58 -2.78 19.13
N THR A 6 -10.89 -2.32 20.17
CA THR A 6 -10.26 -0.97 20.17
C THR A 6 -9.22 -0.82 19.06
N LYS A 7 -8.37 -1.84 18.87
CA LYS A 7 -7.36 -1.80 17.81
C LYS A 7 -7.97 -1.84 16.40
N LEU A 8 -9.05 -2.58 16.21
CA LEU A 8 -9.77 -2.61 14.93
C LEU A 8 -10.43 -1.26 14.64
N GLN A 9 -11.05 -0.65 15.66
CA GLN A 9 -11.63 0.69 15.53
C GLN A 9 -10.57 1.73 15.16
N GLN A 10 -9.45 1.77 15.88
CA GLN A 10 -8.33 2.69 15.58
C GLN A 10 -7.82 2.51 14.14
N ARG A 11 -7.69 1.28 13.66
CA ARG A 11 -7.30 1.01 12.27
C ARG A 11 -8.34 1.50 11.27
N GLU A 12 -9.62 1.32 11.56
CA GLU A 12 -10.69 1.78 10.66
C GLU A 12 -10.72 3.32 10.58
N GLU A 13 -10.53 4.01 11.70
CA GLU A 13 -10.43 5.47 11.77
C GLU A 13 -9.23 5.98 10.93
N LEU A 14 -8.05 5.39 11.11
CA LEU A 14 -6.86 5.72 10.32
C LEU A 14 -7.04 5.44 8.83
N ALA A 15 -7.66 4.29 8.48
CA ALA A 15 -7.92 3.96 7.08
C ALA A 15 -8.86 4.98 6.43
N ARG A 16 -9.90 5.40 7.14
CA ARG A 16 -10.81 6.45 6.69
C ARG A 16 -10.10 7.79 6.50
N HIS A 17 -9.18 8.15 7.41
CA HIS A 17 -8.38 9.37 7.27
C HIS A 17 -7.50 9.31 6.00
N TYR A 18 -6.80 8.20 5.77
CA TYR A 18 -6.06 7.98 4.52
C TYR A 18 -6.97 8.05 3.29
N ASP A 19 -8.14 7.43 3.33
CA ASP A 19 -9.10 7.45 2.23
C ASP A 19 -9.54 8.88 1.88
N GLN A 20 -9.75 9.73 2.87
CA GLN A 20 -10.08 11.16 2.69
C GLN A 20 -8.91 11.94 2.11
N ARG A 21 -7.71 11.80 2.69
CA ARG A 21 -6.51 12.53 2.25
C ARG A 21 -6.07 12.16 0.83
N LEU A 22 -6.23 10.90 0.47
CA LEU A 22 -5.79 10.39 -0.82
C LEU A 22 -6.89 10.38 -1.89
N ALA A 23 -8.10 10.86 -1.58
CA ALA A 23 -9.24 10.84 -2.50
C ALA A 23 -8.97 11.60 -3.82
N ALA A 24 -8.27 12.72 -3.74
CA ALA A 24 -7.96 13.59 -4.87
C ALA A 24 -6.57 13.36 -5.49
N VAL A 25 -5.78 12.44 -4.94
CA VAL A 25 -4.43 12.18 -5.46
C VAL A 25 -4.51 11.32 -6.72
N ALA A 26 -4.24 11.93 -7.86
CA ALA A 26 -4.20 11.23 -9.13
C ALA A 26 -2.99 10.29 -9.23
N GLY A 27 -3.13 9.19 -9.96
CA GLY A 27 -2.02 8.23 -10.20
C GLY A 27 -1.88 7.15 -9.13
N ILE A 28 -2.79 7.11 -8.14
CA ILE A 28 -2.87 6.01 -7.17
C ILE A 28 -4.24 5.32 -7.22
N VAL A 29 -4.25 4.04 -6.87
CA VAL A 29 -5.45 3.27 -6.59
C VAL A 29 -5.46 2.91 -5.10
N ARG A 30 -6.48 3.38 -4.38
CA ARG A 30 -6.67 3.10 -2.96
C ARG A 30 -7.23 1.69 -2.74
N PRO A 31 -7.03 1.08 -1.55
CA PRO A 31 -7.61 -0.22 -1.23
C PRO A 31 -9.15 -0.14 -1.23
N ALA A 32 -9.79 -1.08 -1.93
CA ALA A 32 -11.24 -1.21 -1.92
C ALA A 32 -11.69 -2.17 -0.80
N THR A 33 -12.81 -1.85 -0.17
CA THR A 33 -13.49 -2.75 0.78
C THR A 33 -14.81 -3.21 0.17
N ARG A 34 -15.08 -4.51 0.21
CA ARG A 34 -16.38 -5.04 -0.21
C ARG A 34 -17.45 -4.64 0.81
N PRO A 35 -18.66 -4.24 0.35
CA PRO A 35 -19.71 -3.74 1.23
C PRO A 35 -20.26 -4.81 2.20
N ASP A 36 -20.10 -6.09 1.87
CA ASP A 36 -20.55 -7.24 2.64
C ASP A 36 -19.50 -7.80 3.62
N THR A 37 -18.40 -7.07 3.85
CA THR A 37 -17.28 -7.54 4.67
C THR A 37 -16.88 -6.53 5.73
N VAL A 38 -16.41 -7.04 6.88
CA VAL A 38 -15.70 -6.26 7.89
C VAL A 38 -14.20 -6.42 7.66
N HIS A 39 -13.55 -5.35 7.22
CA HIS A 39 -12.13 -5.39 6.89
C HIS A 39 -11.27 -5.24 8.16
N ALA A 40 -10.35 -6.19 8.41
CA ALA A 40 -9.47 -6.16 9.59
C ALA A 40 -8.36 -5.10 9.52
N ARG A 41 -8.19 -4.43 8.38
CA ARG A 41 -7.21 -3.34 8.17
C ARG A 41 -5.82 -3.71 8.66
N HIS A 42 -5.26 -4.81 8.13
CA HIS A 42 -3.91 -5.24 8.49
C HIS A 42 -2.84 -4.27 7.95
N LEU A 43 -2.98 -3.85 6.72
CA LEU A 43 -2.14 -2.88 6.01
C LEU A 43 -3.02 -1.82 5.35
N TYR A 44 -2.42 -0.65 5.08
CA TYR A 44 -2.98 0.31 4.15
C TYR A 44 -2.07 0.35 2.91
N ALA A 45 -2.47 -0.40 1.88
CA ALA A 45 -1.69 -0.58 0.68
C ALA A 45 -2.33 0.18 -0.49
N VAL A 46 -1.59 1.11 -1.08
CA VAL A 46 -1.98 1.79 -2.31
C VAL A 46 -1.27 1.17 -3.51
N ARG A 47 -1.82 1.32 -4.72
CA ARG A 47 -1.12 0.98 -5.95
C ARG A 47 -0.79 2.24 -6.74
N VAL A 48 0.44 2.31 -7.24
CA VAL A 48 0.92 3.37 -8.12
C VAL A 48 0.97 2.81 -9.53
N ALA A 49 0.15 3.35 -10.41
CA ALA A 49 0.03 2.86 -11.79
C ALA A 49 1.33 3.02 -12.60
N GLY A 50 1.59 2.01 -13.44
CA GLY A 50 2.77 1.96 -14.29
C GLY A 50 4.04 1.57 -13.55
N ASP A 51 5.18 1.75 -14.18
CA ASP A 51 6.51 1.38 -13.69
C ASP A 51 7.14 2.41 -12.70
N LYS A 52 6.32 3.22 -12.04
CA LYS A 52 6.75 4.35 -11.21
C LYS A 52 6.94 3.99 -9.75
N ARG A 53 6.40 2.85 -9.29
CA ARG A 53 6.35 2.45 -7.90
C ARG A 53 7.71 2.54 -7.19
N ASP A 54 8.76 2.01 -7.78
CA ASP A 54 10.09 1.98 -7.14
C ASP A 54 10.65 3.41 -6.96
N ARG A 55 10.48 4.30 -7.96
CA ARG A 55 10.86 5.73 -7.86
C ARG A 55 10.06 6.48 -6.80
N VAL A 56 8.77 6.17 -6.67
CA VAL A 56 7.91 6.74 -5.61
C VAL A 56 8.38 6.26 -4.23
N VAL A 57 8.72 4.98 -4.08
CA VAL A 57 9.28 4.42 -2.84
C VAL A 57 10.60 5.12 -2.46
N GLU A 58 11.49 5.35 -3.42
CA GLU A 58 12.75 6.09 -3.18
C GLU A 58 12.49 7.53 -2.75
N SER A 59 11.53 8.22 -3.40
CA SER A 59 11.12 9.57 -3.03
C SER A 59 10.54 9.64 -1.61
N LEU A 60 9.70 8.67 -1.22
CA LEU A 60 9.16 8.58 0.12
C LEU A 60 10.25 8.34 1.18
N LYS A 61 11.21 7.45 0.88
CA LYS A 61 12.36 7.19 1.77
C LYS A 61 13.23 8.43 1.95
N ALA A 62 13.45 9.22 0.89
CA ALA A 62 14.21 10.46 0.96
C ALA A 62 13.52 11.50 1.87
N GLU A 63 12.19 11.45 1.98
CA GLU A 63 11.38 12.26 2.91
C GLU A 63 11.18 11.57 4.28
N GLN A 64 11.98 10.54 4.59
CA GLN A 64 11.94 9.77 5.84
C GLN A 64 10.58 9.07 6.10
N VAL A 65 9.80 8.80 5.08
CA VAL A 65 8.57 8.02 5.16
C VAL A 65 8.91 6.55 4.95
N GLY A 66 8.79 5.75 6.02
CA GLY A 66 8.98 4.29 5.96
C GLY A 66 7.83 3.62 5.22
N CYS A 67 8.13 2.97 4.10
CA CYS A 67 7.17 2.19 3.34
C CYS A 67 7.77 0.87 2.87
N VAL A 68 6.94 -0.13 2.60
CA VAL A 68 7.36 -1.46 2.19
C VAL A 68 6.51 -1.98 1.03
N VAL A 69 7.08 -2.94 0.29
CA VAL A 69 6.36 -3.65 -0.78
C VAL A 69 5.86 -4.99 -0.23
N ASN A 70 4.59 -5.08 0.04
CA ASN A 70 3.92 -6.30 0.49
C ASN A 70 2.85 -6.71 -0.54
N TYR A 71 3.11 -7.60 -1.47
CA TYR A 71 4.36 -8.30 -1.76
C TYR A 71 4.60 -8.28 -3.27
N ARG A 72 5.83 -8.58 -3.72
CA ARG A 72 6.06 -8.92 -5.12
C ARG A 72 5.33 -10.21 -5.48
N ALA A 73 5.05 -10.43 -6.75
CA ALA A 73 4.38 -11.63 -7.23
C ALA A 73 5.15 -12.90 -6.80
N VAL A 74 4.55 -13.70 -5.91
CA VAL A 74 5.21 -14.82 -5.22
C VAL A 74 5.74 -15.87 -6.20
N HIS A 75 5.01 -16.13 -7.29
CA HIS A 75 5.42 -17.12 -8.30
C HIS A 75 6.73 -16.73 -9.02
N LEU A 76 7.12 -15.45 -9.02
CA LEU A 76 8.37 -14.96 -9.61
C LEU A 76 9.57 -15.04 -8.66
N MET A 77 9.38 -15.40 -7.40
CA MET A 77 10.48 -15.63 -6.47
C MET A 77 11.26 -16.88 -6.85
N THR A 78 12.58 -16.87 -6.66
CA THR A 78 13.52 -17.91 -7.10
C THR A 78 13.02 -19.33 -6.78
N TYR A 79 12.66 -19.59 -5.53
CA TYR A 79 12.16 -20.91 -5.12
C TYR A 79 10.98 -21.40 -5.95
N PHE A 80 9.97 -20.54 -6.18
CA PHE A 80 8.77 -20.92 -6.92
C PHE A 80 9.03 -21.14 -8.40
N ARG A 81 9.90 -20.31 -8.99
CA ARG A 81 10.34 -20.48 -10.38
C ARG A 81 11.10 -21.79 -10.59
N GLU A 82 12.04 -22.08 -9.71
CA GLU A 82 12.86 -23.30 -9.82
C GLU A 82 12.05 -24.57 -9.51
N ARG A 83 11.19 -24.51 -8.50
CA ARG A 83 10.43 -25.67 -8.03
C ARG A 83 9.23 -26.03 -8.91
N PHE A 84 8.56 -25.03 -9.49
CA PHE A 84 7.30 -25.20 -10.21
C PHE A 84 7.35 -24.76 -11.69
N GLY A 85 8.47 -24.20 -12.14
CA GLY A 85 8.64 -23.76 -13.52
C GLY A 85 7.88 -22.48 -13.88
N PHE A 86 7.43 -21.71 -12.89
CA PHE A 86 6.72 -20.46 -13.16
C PHE A 86 7.60 -19.42 -13.82
N LYS A 87 6.99 -18.61 -14.65
CA LYS A 87 7.66 -17.56 -15.45
C LYS A 87 6.80 -16.29 -15.50
N PRO A 88 7.40 -15.15 -15.86
CA PRO A 88 6.64 -13.92 -16.12
C PRO A 88 5.52 -14.14 -17.14
N GLY A 89 4.35 -13.59 -16.85
CA GLY A 89 3.13 -13.72 -17.65
C GLY A 89 2.19 -14.84 -17.22
N ASP A 90 2.61 -15.76 -16.33
CA ASP A 90 1.75 -16.85 -15.86
C ASP A 90 0.58 -16.34 -14.98
N PHE A 91 0.81 -15.24 -14.21
CA PHE A 91 -0.20 -14.63 -13.36
C PHE A 91 -0.19 -13.10 -13.49
N PRO A 92 -0.63 -12.53 -14.62
CA PRO A 92 -0.43 -11.12 -14.96
C PRO A 92 -1.07 -10.15 -13.96
N ILE A 93 -2.21 -10.50 -13.36
CA ILE A 93 -2.86 -9.66 -12.33
C ILE A 93 -2.02 -9.63 -11.04
N ALA A 94 -1.47 -10.77 -10.61
CA ALA A 94 -0.60 -10.82 -9.43
C ALA A 94 0.72 -10.08 -9.66
N GLU A 95 1.26 -10.15 -10.87
CA GLU A 95 2.44 -9.40 -11.29
C GLU A 95 2.18 -7.90 -11.25
N GLN A 96 1.11 -7.44 -11.88
CA GLN A 96 0.71 -6.04 -11.87
C GLN A 96 0.53 -5.52 -10.43
N ILE A 97 -0.22 -6.24 -9.58
CA ILE A 97 -0.42 -5.83 -8.19
C ILE A 97 0.92 -5.77 -7.44
N GLY A 98 1.78 -6.77 -7.63
CA GLY A 98 3.10 -6.84 -7.00
C GLY A 98 4.05 -5.71 -7.44
N ASP A 99 3.92 -5.27 -8.69
CA ASP A 99 4.75 -4.19 -9.24
C ASP A 99 4.26 -2.79 -8.87
N GLU A 100 2.95 -2.64 -8.59
CA GLU A 100 2.35 -1.35 -8.28
C GLU A 100 2.21 -1.07 -6.78
N THR A 101 2.23 -2.09 -5.90
CA THR A 101 1.84 -1.94 -4.49
C THR A 101 2.90 -1.26 -3.63
N ILE A 102 2.44 -0.33 -2.78
CA ILE A 102 3.19 0.29 -1.67
C ILE A 102 2.34 0.20 -0.42
N SER A 103 2.85 -0.40 0.65
CA SER A 103 2.24 -0.34 1.99
C SER A 103 2.76 0.88 2.73
N LEU A 104 1.85 1.79 3.06
CA LEU A 104 2.13 3.01 3.82
C LEU A 104 2.22 2.71 5.32
N PRO A 105 2.85 3.59 6.13
CA PRO A 105 2.84 3.48 7.59
C PRO A 105 1.41 3.35 8.13
N PHE A 106 1.13 2.29 8.87
CA PHE A 106 -0.21 2.00 9.34
C PHE A 106 -0.19 1.10 10.58
N TYR A 107 -0.48 1.66 11.75
CA TYR A 107 -0.49 0.92 13.02
C TYR A 107 -1.48 1.52 14.02
N PRO A 108 -2.08 0.70 14.93
CA PRO A 108 -2.99 1.21 15.94
C PRO A 108 -2.33 2.28 16.83
N GLY A 109 -3.01 3.40 17.04
CA GLY A 109 -2.49 4.53 17.81
C GLY A 109 -1.56 5.47 17.02
N MET A 110 -1.42 5.30 15.72
CA MET A 110 -0.73 6.27 14.86
C MET A 110 -1.46 7.62 14.94
N PRO A 111 -0.76 8.74 15.23
CA PRO A 111 -1.37 10.06 15.22
C PRO A 111 -1.89 10.45 13.83
N GLU A 112 -3.05 11.09 13.76
CA GLU A 112 -3.64 11.53 12.48
C GLU A 112 -2.72 12.45 11.69
N VAL A 113 -1.97 13.33 12.38
CA VAL A 113 -0.98 14.20 11.75
C VAL A 113 0.10 13.43 10.97
N HIS A 114 0.41 12.20 11.39
CA HIS A 114 1.36 11.36 10.63
C HIS A 114 0.73 10.84 9.34
N VAL A 115 -0.60 10.61 9.31
CA VAL A 115 -1.31 10.29 8.06
C VAL A 115 -1.22 11.45 7.09
N ASP A 116 -1.40 12.68 7.57
CA ASP A 116 -1.28 13.89 6.74
C ASP A 116 0.14 14.04 6.16
N ILE A 117 1.17 13.87 6.98
CA ILE A 117 2.58 13.93 6.53
C ILE A 117 2.84 12.87 5.44
N VAL A 118 2.38 11.65 5.65
CA VAL A 118 2.58 10.54 4.69
C VAL A 118 1.81 10.81 3.40
N ALA A 119 0.57 11.30 3.48
CA ALA A 119 -0.25 11.61 2.32
C ALA A 119 0.36 12.73 1.48
N ASP A 120 0.84 13.80 2.12
CA ASP A 120 1.52 14.91 1.46
C ASP A 120 2.83 14.46 0.80
N ALA A 121 3.61 13.62 1.47
CA ALA A 121 4.84 13.06 0.90
C ALA A 121 4.54 12.18 -0.32
N LEU A 122 3.51 11.34 -0.25
CA LEU A 122 3.08 10.50 -1.37
C LEU A 122 2.62 11.35 -2.56
N GLU A 123 1.82 12.38 -2.32
CA GLU A 123 1.36 13.28 -3.38
C GLU A 123 2.54 13.99 -4.07
N ARG A 124 3.52 14.49 -3.30
CA ARG A 124 4.75 15.08 -3.86
C ARG A 124 5.56 14.05 -4.65
N ALA A 125 5.71 12.83 -4.12
CA ALA A 125 6.43 11.76 -4.78
C ALA A 125 5.79 11.37 -6.12
N ILE A 126 4.46 11.30 -6.18
CA ILE A 126 3.72 11.04 -7.43
C ILE A 126 3.96 12.17 -8.44
N LYS A 127 3.81 13.44 -8.02
CA LYS A 127 4.00 14.61 -8.91
C LYS A 127 5.41 14.68 -9.51
N ARG A 128 6.44 14.32 -8.73
CA ARG A 128 7.85 14.29 -9.20
C ARG A 128 8.13 13.19 -10.22
N ASN A 129 7.35 12.13 -10.22
CA ASN A 129 7.57 10.94 -11.04
C ASN A 129 6.53 10.81 -12.18
N ASN A 130 5.69 11.80 -12.39
CA ASN A 130 4.81 11.93 -13.54
C ASN A 130 5.52 12.71 -14.66
#